data_f9d5c0a9b36381d23f6f9d0da8d08992
#
_entry.id   f9d5c0a9b36381d23f6f9d0da8d08992
#
_cell.length_a   1.000
_cell.length_b   1.000
_cell.length_c   1.000
_cell.angle_alpha   90.00
_cell.angle_beta   90.00
_cell.angle_gamma   90.00
#
_symmetry.space_group_name_H-M   'P 1'
#
loop_
_entity.id
_entity.type
_entity.pdbx_description
1 polymer ?
#
loop_
_entity_poly.entity_id
_entity_poly.type
_entity_poly.pdbx_seq_one_letter_code
_entity_poly.pdbx_strand_id
1 'polypeptide(L)'
;MKRKLIEKMSKLTPSMEHITGLSKMMNLNYHKAEATVDLWWQQFQSASPHRYLTFVYVANDIMQNSRKQGQGFINAFTQILGEALCLTVARNPKLLPKIQRLIQVWKERQVMGSATLKTLRTQVTQDLSHISPARVKNITSQSQSQTQVV
;
A
#
# COMPACT_ATOMS: atom_id res chain seq x y z
N MET A 1 -21.24 1.99 -4.88
CA MET A 1 -20.14 2.24 -3.96
C MET A 1 -18.81 1.83 -4.53
N LYS A 2 -18.67 0.57 -4.94
CA LYS A 2 -17.42 0.08 -5.52
C LYS A 2 -17.01 0.90 -6.75
N ARG A 3 -17.97 1.23 -7.60
CA ARG A 3 -17.69 2.00 -8.80
C ARG A 3 -17.10 3.37 -8.48
N LYS A 4 -17.65 4.03 -7.46
CA LYS A 4 -17.14 5.34 -7.07
C LYS A 4 -15.73 5.29 -6.52
N LEU A 5 -15.43 4.23 -5.76
CA LEU A 5 -14.08 4.05 -5.25
C LEU A 5 -13.10 3.83 -6.38
N ILE A 6 -13.45 2.98 -7.34
CA ILE A 6 -12.58 2.73 -8.49
C ILE A 6 -12.34 4.02 -9.26
N GLU A 7 -13.37 4.80 -9.47
CA GLU A 7 -13.24 6.06 -10.18
C GLU A 7 -12.30 7.01 -9.45
N LYS A 8 -12.48 7.13 -8.14
CA LYS A 8 -11.61 8.00 -7.34
C LYS A 8 -10.16 7.51 -7.38
N MET A 9 -9.97 6.21 -7.31
CA MET A 9 -8.63 5.64 -7.37
C MET A 9 -7.98 5.87 -8.73
N SER A 10 -8.76 5.80 -9.81
CA SER A 10 -8.23 6.01 -11.15
C SER A 10 -7.79 7.45 -11.37
N LYS A 11 -8.38 8.38 -10.62
CA LYS A 11 -8.07 9.80 -10.75
C LYS A 11 -7.16 10.30 -9.64
N LEU A 12 -6.63 9.40 -8.84
CA LEU A 12 -5.81 9.75 -7.68
C LEU A 12 -4.54 10.46 -8.11
N THR A 13 -4.26 11.60 -7.51
CA THR A 13 -3.02 12.35 -7.72
C THR A 13 -2.32 12.56 -6.38
N PRO A 14 -1.07 13.01 -6.37
CA PRO A 14 -0.37 13.26 -5.10
C PRO A 14 -0.93 14.38 -4.25
N SER A 15 -1.94 15.10 -4.72
CA SER A 15 -2.48 16.21 -3.94
C SER A 15 -3.09 15.71 -2.65
N MET A 16 -2.92 16.49 -1.59
CA MET A 16 -3.46 16.12 -0.30
C MET A 16 -4.98 16.02 -0.35
N GLU A 17 -5.60 16.85 -1.15
CA GLU A 17 -7.04 16.84 -1.30
C GLU A 17 -7.53 15.49 -1.85
N HIS A 18 -6.85 14.98 -2.86
CA HIS A 18 -7.23 13.69 -3.45
C HIS A 18 -6.96 12.55 -2.48
N ILE A 19 -5.82 12.59 -1.79
CA ILE A 19 -5.47 11.53 -0.84
C ILE A 19 -6.48 11.48 0.30
N THR A 20 -6.76 12.62 0.94
CA THR A 20 -7.68 12.62 2.06
C THR A 20 -9.11 12.36 1.62
N GLY A 21 -9.48 12.82 0.44
CA GLY A 21 -10.82 12.57 -0.09
C GLY A 21 -11.08 11.09 -0.30
N LEU A 22 -10.12 10.41 -0.91
CA LEU A 22 -10.25 8.96 -1.12
C LEU A 22 -10.23 8.22 0.22
N SER A 23 -9.34 8.62 1.12
CA SER A 23 -9.25 8.00 2.43
C SER A 23 -10.57 8.11 3.18
N LYS A 24 -11.20 9.28 3.15
CA LYS A 24 -12.49 9.46 3.80
C LYS A 24 -13.56 8.59 3.19
N MET A 25 -13.57 8.49 1.88
CA MET A 25 -14.55 7.64 1.20
C MET A 25 -14.36 6.17 1.58
N MET A 26 -13.11 5.71 1.63
CA MET A 26 -12.83 4.35 2.04
C MET A 26 -13.27 4.13 3.49
N ASN A 27 -13.01 5.10 4.35
CA ASN A 27 -13.33 4.97 5.77
C ASN A 27 -14.82 4.90 6.04
N LEU A 28 -15.64 5.44 5.14
CA LEU A 28 -17.09 5.30 5.25
C LEU A 28 -17.53 3.85 5.12
N ASN A 29 -16.65 3.01 4.61
CA ASN A 29 -16.94 1.59 4.41
C ASN A 29 -16.20 0.72 5.41
N TYR A 30 -15.98 1.23 6.63
CA TYR A 30 -15.17 0.49 7.59
C TYR A 30 -15.76 -0.88 7.95
N HIS A 31 -17.05 -1.07 7.79
CA HIS A 31 -17.68 -2.37 8.00
C HIS A 31 -17.22 -3.39 6.96
N LYS A 32 -16.74 -2.91 5.82
CA LYS A 32 -16.28 -3.76 4.73
C LYS A 32 -14.82 -3.45 4.43
N ALA A 33 -14.03 -3.33 5.49
CA ALA A 33 -12.64 -2.94 5.34
C ALA A 33 -11.88 -3.90 4.45
N GLU A 34 -12.07 -5.21 4.63
CA GLU A 34 -11.36 -6.19 3.85
C GLU A 34 -11.63 -6.06 2.36
N ALA A 35 -12.91 -5.95 2.00
CA ALA A 35 -13.28 -5.80 0.60
C ALA A 35 -12.76 -4.49 0.02
N THR A 36 -12.78 -3.43 0.82
CA THR A 36 -12.30 -2.13 0.39
C THR A 36 -10.79 -2.15 0.15
N VAL A 37 -10.05 -2.81 1.02
CA VAL A 37 -8.60 -2.93 0.86
C VAL A 37 -8.27 -3.84 -0.32
N ASP A 38 -9.06 -4.89 -0.55
CA ASP A 38 -8.87 -5.71 -1.74
C ASP A 38 -8.96 -4.86 -3.01
N LEU A 39 -9.93 -3.97 -3.04
CA LEU A 39 -10.11 -3.08 -4.17
C LEU A 39 -8.90 -2.15 -4.32
N TRP A 40 -8.43 -1.59 -3.20
CA TRP A 40 -7.22 -0.76 -3.21
C TRP A 40 -6.04 -1.54 -3.80
N TRP A 41 -5.89 -2.79 -3.37
CA TRP A 41 -4.78 -3.62 -3.84
C TRP A 41 -4.87 -3.88 -5.34
N GLN A 42 -6.06 -4.20 -5.82
CA GLN A 42 -6.27 -4.41 -7.25
C GLN A 42 -5.92 -3.16 -8.06
N GLN A 43 -6.36 -2.02 -7.59
CA GLN A 43 -6.08 -0.77 -8.28
C GLN A 43 -4.62 -0.39 -8.21
N PHE A 44 -3.97 -0.65 -7.07
CA PHE A 44 -2.54 -0.44 -6.93
C PHE A 44 -1.78 -1.26 -7.97
N GLN A 45 -2.11 -2.53 -8.06
CA GLN A 45 -1.41 -3.42 -9.00
C GLN A 45 -1.61 -3.02 -10.45
N SER A 46 -2.73 -2.41 -10.76
CA SER A 46 -3.03 -1.97 -12.12
C SER A 46 -2.49 -0.58 -12.43
N ALA A 47 -2.07 0.15 -11.43
CA ALA A 47 -1.63 1.53 -11.62
C ALA A 47 -0.24 1.60 -12.21
N SER A 48 0.06 2.74 -12.83
CA SER A 48 1.43 3.01 -13.28
C SER A 48 2.33 3.14 -12.07
N PRO A 49 3.57 2.64 -12.15
CA PRO A 49 4.45 2.67 -10.97
C PRO A 49 4.67 4.03 -10.34
N HIS A 50 4.61 5.11 -11.13
CA HIS A 50 4.81 6.44 -10.56
C HIS A 50 3.68 6.83 -9.61
N ARG A 51 2.59 6.08 -9.59
CA ARG A 51 1.46 6.35 -8.69
C ARG A 51 1.48 5.48 -7.43
N TYR A 52 2.42 4.54 -7.34
CA TYR A 52 2.46 3.63 -6.19
C TYR A 52 2.57 4.37 -4.87
N LEU A 53 3.47 5.34 -4.79
CA LEU A 53 3.67 6.07 -3.53
C LEU A 53 2.40 6.78 -3.09
N THR A 54 1.65 7.32 -4.03
CA THR A 54 0.40 8.00 -3.71
C THR A 54 -0.60 7.03 -3.10
N PHE A 55 -0.68 5.82 -3.66
CA PHE A 55 -1.53 4.78 -3.07
C PHE A 55 -1.08 4.43 -1.66
N VAL A 56 0.23 4.38 -1.44
CA VAL A 56 0.76 4.10 -0.10
C VAL A 56 0.37 5.21 0.87
N TYR A 57 0.40 6.45 0.43
CA TYR A 57 -0.03 7.56 1.29
C TYR A 57 -1.51 7.47 1.63
N VAL A 58 -2.34 6.97 0.71
CA VAL A 58 -3.74 6.74 1.02
C VAL A 58 -3.87 5.67 2.11
N ALA A 59 -3.11 4.58 1.97
CA ALA A 59 -3.12 3.53 3.00
C ALA A 59 -2.70 4.10 4.35
N ASN A 60 -1.66 4.92 4.36
CA ASN A 60 -1.20 5.57 5.57
C ASN A 60 -2.31 6.40 6.22
N ASP A 61 -2.98 7.19 5.42
CA ASP A 61 -4.02 8.07 5.93
C ASP A 61 -5.19 7.28 6.52
N ILE A 62 -5.63 6.25 5.81
CA ILE A 62 -6.77 5.48 6.28
C ILE A 62 -6.42 4.66 7.52
N MET A 63 -5.21 4.09 7.58
CA MET A 63 -4.82 3.32 8.75
C MET A 63 -4.79 4.20 10.00
N GLN A 64 -4.31 5.43 9.87
CA GLN A 64 -4.26 6.32 11.02
C GLN A 64 -5.62 6.85 11.42
N ASN A 65 -6.48 7.12 10.46
CA ASN A 65 -7.76 7.76 10.74
C ASN A 65 -8.89 6.79 11.06
N SER A 66 -8.72 5.51 10.78
CA SER A 66 -9.76 4.53 11.03
C SER A 66 -9.68 3.88 12.41
N ARG A 67 -8.61 4.15 13.15
CA ARG A 67 -8.36 3.44 14.42
C ARG A 67 -9.47 3.58 15.44
N LYS A 68 -10.10 4.74 15.48
CA LYS A 68 -11.17 4.94 16.44
C LYS A 68 -12.41 4.12 16.12
N GLN A 69 -12.51 3.60 14.91
CA GLN A 69 -13.63 2.75 14.52
C GLN A 69 -13.30 1.27 14.66
N GLY A 70 -12.01 0.94 14.87
CA GLY A 70 -11.59 -0.44 15.02
C GLY A 70 -10.33 -0.71 14.22
N GLN A 71 -9.94 -1.98 14.20
CA GLN A 71 -8.69 -2.41 13.57
C GLN A 71 -8.89 -2.98 12.16
N GLY A 72 -10.10 -2.90 11.63
CA GLY A 72 -10.40 -3.57 10.37
C GLY A 72 -9.48 -3.19 9.22
N PHE A 73 -9.28 -1.88 9.01
CA PHE A 73 -8.42 -1.44 7.92
C PHE A 73 -6.96 -1.79 8.18
N ILE A 74 -6.49 -1.60 9.42
CA ILE A 74 -5.11 -1.93 9.73
C ILE A 74 -4.85 -3.41 9.50
N ASN A 75 -5.75 -4.27 9.97
CA ASN A 75 -5.59 -5.71 9.79
C ASN A 75 -5.59 -6.08 8.30
N ALA A 76 -6.48 -5.48 7.53
CA ALA A 76 -6.56 -5.78 6.11
C ALA A 76 -5.30 -5.31 5.38
N PHE A 77 -4.84 -4.09 5.67
CA PHE A 77 -3.64 -3.58 5.00
C PHE A 77 -2.39 -4.36 5.37
N THR A 78 -2.26 -4.83 6.61
CA THR A 78 -1.05 -5.56 6.99
C THR A 78 -0.89 -6.86 6.20
N GLN A 79 -1.95 -7.37 5.58
CA GLN A 79 -1.86 -8.57 4.76
C GLN A 79 -1.11 -8.33 3.45
N ILE A 80 -1.17 -7.12 2.90
CA ILE A 80 -0.60 -6.85 1.57
C ILE A 80 0.42 -5.71 1.58
N LEU A 81 0.55 -5.03 2.70
CA LEU A 81 1.38 -3.82 2.75
C LEU A 81 2.83 -4.11 2.44
N GLY A 82 3.36 -5.24 2.92
CA GLY A 82 4.74 -5.59 2.64
C GLY A 82 5.02 -5.67 1.14
N GLU A 83 4.14 -6.32 0.40
CA GLU A 83 4.30 -6.43 -1.05
C GLU A 83 4.18 -5.06 -1.71
N ALA A 84 3.23 -4.26 -1.27
CA ALA A 84 3.03 -2.94 -1.86
C ALA A 84 4.26 -2.05 -1.65
N LEU A 85 4.82 -2.06 -0.45
CA LEU A 85 6.01 -1.26 -0.16
C LEU A 85 7.21 -1.75 -0.95
N CYS A 86 7.37 -3.07 -1.04
CA CYS A 86 8.49 -3.63 -1.79
C CYS A 86 8.39 -3.28 -3.26
N LEU A 87 7.20 -3.36 -3.84
CA LEU A 87 7.00 -2.97 -5.23
C LEU A 87 7.33 -1.50 -5.45
N THR A 88 6.91 -0.65 -4.53
CA THR A 88 7.15 0.78 -4.63
C THR A 88 8.65 1.07 -4.67
N VAL A 89 9.41 0.45 -3.76
CA VAL A 89 10.85 0.67 -3.70
C VAL A 89 11.55 0.01 -4.88
N ALA A 90 11.08 -1.17 -5.29
CA ALA A 90 11.69 -1.87 -6.41
C ALA A 90 11.61 -1.05 -7.69
N ARG A 91 10.49 -0.37 -7.89
CA ARG A 91 10.30 0.44 -9.09
C ARG A 91 11.02 1.76 -9.01
N ASN A 92 11.25 2.26 -7.82
CA ASN A 92 11.97 3.52 -7.65
C ASN A 92 12.74 3.47 -6.32
N PRO A 93 13.97 2.95 -6.35
CA PRO A 93 14.76 2.82 -5.10
C PRO A 93 15.00 4.13 -4.38
N LYS A 94 14.89 5.24 -5.07
CA LYS A 94 15.06 6.55 -4.43
C LYS A 94 13.99 6.82 -3.37
N LEU A 95 12.89 6.05 -3.42
CA LEU A 95 11.81 6.22 -2.46
C LEU A 95 12.05 5.47 -1.15
N LEU A 96 13.11 4.68 -1.07
CA LEU A 96 13.37 3.92 0.17
C LEU A 96 13.35 4.78 1.42
N PRO A 97 14.03 5.94 1.45
CA PRO A 97 13.98 6.78 2.65
C PRO A 97 12.57 7.20 3.02
N LYS A 98 11.73 7.50 2.04
CA LYS A 98 10.35 7.90 2.31
C LYS A 98 9.54 6.74 2.89
N ILE A 99 9.76 5.56 2.38
CA ILE A 99 9.07 4.37 2.89
C ILE A 99 9.54 4.07 4.31
N GLN A 100 10.85 4.16 4.56
CA GLN A 100 11.38 3.94 5.89
C GLN A 100 10.83 4.96 6.88
N ARG A 101 10.65 6.20 6.44
CA ARG A 101 10.08 7.22 7.29
C ARG A 101 8.63 6.92 7.63
N LEU A 102 7.86 6.42 6.67
CA LEU A 102 6.49 6.03 6.96
C LEU A 102 6.44 4.92 8.01
N ILE A 103 7.30 3.92 7.86
CA ILE A 103 7.35 2.82 8.84
C ILE A 103 7.70 3.37 10.21
N GLN A 104 8.62 4.33 10.27
CA GLN A 104 9.00 4.96 11.53
C GLN A 104 7.81 5.72 12.15
N VAL A 105 7.06 6.44 11.33
CA VAL A 105 5.86 7.14 11.80
C VAL A 105 4.84 6.15 12.36
N TRP A 106 4.67 5.02 11.68
CA TRP A 106 3.73 3.99 12.16
C TRP A 106 4.17 3.44 13.50
N LYS A 107 5.48 3.33 13.71
CA LYS A 107 6.02 2.90 14.99
C LYS A 107 5.74 3.94 16.07
N GLU A 108 6.06 5.19 15.77
CA GLU A 108 5.90 6.27 16.74
C GLU A 108 4.45 6.47 17.14
N ARG A 109 3.54 6.28 16.21
CA ARG A 109 2.11 6.44 16.47
C ARG A 109 1.41 5.15 16.84
N GLN A 110 2.18 4.09 16.95
CA GLN A 110 1.67 2.78 17.35
C GLN A 110 0.50 2.33 16.47
N VAL A 111 0.66 2.52 15.15
CA VAL A 111 -0.37 2.15 14.20
C VAL A 111 -0.52 0.64 14.12
N MET A 112 0.58 -0.08 14.23
CA MET A 112 0.56 -1.55 14.20
C MET A 112 1.60 -2.08 15.16
N GLY A 113 1.56 -3.38 15.44
CA GLY A 113 2.44 -3.98 16.42
C GLY A 113 3.91 -3.96 16.00
N SER A 114 4.79 -4.07 17.00
CA SER A 114 6.22 -3.99 16.73
C SER A 114 6.73 -5.14 15.87
N ALA A 115 6.14 -6.33 16.00
CA ALA A 115 6.53 -7.47 15.18
C ALA A 115 6.22 -7.21 13.70
N THR A 116 5.03 -6.67 13.43
CA THR A 116 4.64 -6.32 12.07
C THR A 116 5.57 -5.27 11.48
N LEU A 117 5.88 -4.23 12.28
CA LEU A 117 6.76 -3.16 11.83
C LEU A 117 8.16 -3.68 11.51
N LYS A 118 8.65 -4.59 12.35
CA LYS A 118 9.97 -5.17 12.13
C LYS A 118 9.98 -5.96 10.84
N THR A 119 8.92 -6.72 10.59
CA THR A 119 8.80 -7.50 9.37
C THR A 119 8.79 -6.59 8.14
N LEU A 120 8.00 -5.51 8.19
CA LEU A 120 7.94 -4.57 7.07
C LEU A 120 9.31 -3.95 6.80
N ARG A 121 9.98 -3.52 7.87
CA ARG A 121 11.28 -2.89 7.74
C ARG A 121 12.29 -3.84 7.12
N THR A 122 12.27 -5.09 7.57
CA THR A 122 13.18 -6.11 7.06
C THR A 122 12.87 -6.44 5.61
N GLN A 123 11.60 -6.63 5.28
CA GLN A 123 11.21 -6.95 3.91
C GLN A 123 11.66 -5.88 2.93
N VAL A 124 11.40 -4.64 3.25
CA VAL A 124 11.75 -3.54 2.36
C VAL A 124 13.25 -3.47 2.14
N THR A 125 14.02 -3.62 3.21
CA THR A 125 15.47 -3.52 3.13
C THR A 125 16.09 -4.73 2.44
N GLN A 126 15.66 -5.93 2.83
CA GLN A 126 16.21 -7.15 2.25
C GLN A 126 15.83 -7.31 0.80
N ASP A 127 14.57 -7.06 0.50
CA ASP A 127 14.11 -7.20 -0.88
C ASP A 127 14.85 -6.26 -1.80
N LEU A 128 15.23 -5.10 -1.29
CA LEU A 128 15.98 -4.17 -2.10
C LEU A 128 17.32 -4.76 -2.51
N SER A 129 17.97 -5.50 -1.62
CA SER A 129 19.27 -6.08 -1.92
C SER A 129 19.17 -7.38 -2.69
N HIS A 130 18.00 -8.03 -2.69
CA HIS A 130 17.84 -9.33 -3.35
C HIS A 130 16.85 -9.31 -4.49
N ILE A 131 16.30 -8.17 -4.78
CA ILE A 131 15.30 -8.09 -5.82
C ILE A 131 15.90 -8.45 -7.15
N SER A 132 15.21 -9.33 -7.85
CA SER A 132 15.56 -9.68 -9.21
C SER A 132 14.42 -9.24 -10.11
N PRO A 133 14.70 -8.98 -11.37
CA PRO A 133 13.63 -8.65 -12.31
C PRO A 133 12.55 -9.74 -12.37
N ALA A 134 12.95 -10.98 -12.18
CA ALA A 134 12.01 -12.08 -12.22
C ALA A 134 11.01 -12.01 -11.07
N ARG A 135 11.46 -11.66 -9.89
CA ARG A 135 10.57 -11.56 -8.74
C ARG A 135 9.56 -10.43 -8.92
N VAL A 136 10.04 -9.28 -9.34
CA VAL A 136 9.17 -8.15 -9.58
C VAL A 136 8.14 -8.51 -10.65
N LYS A 137 8.61 -9.19 -11.69
CA LYS A 137 7.75 -9.61 -12.77
C LYS A 137 6.67 -10.58 -12.28
N ASN A 138 7.03 -11.53 -11.44
CA ASN A 138 6.06 -12.47 -10.92
C ASN A 138 4.98 -11.79 -10.09
N ILE A 139 5.36 -10.87 -9.22
CA ILE A 139 4.39 -10.15 -8.43
C ILE A 139 3.45 -9.38 -9.33
N THR A 140 4.00 -8.70 -10.33
CA THR A 140 3.21 -7.92 -11.24
C THR A 140 2.36 -8.77 -12.10
N SER A 141 2.84 -9.92 -12.49
CA SER A 141 2.10 -10.70 -13.44
C SER A 141 1.31 -11.82 -12.85
N GLN A 142 1.15 -11.92 -11.56
CA GLN A 142 0.05 -12.65 -11.10
C GLN A 142 -1.11 -12.11 -11.74
N SER A 143 -0.92 -10.95 -12.23
CA SER A 143 -1.91 -10.38 -13.03
C SER A 143 -1.54 -10.51 -14.46
N GLN A 144 -0.35 -10.94 -14.87
CA GLN A 144 -0.02 -11.01 -16.23
C GLN A 144 0.63 -12.23 -16.61
N SER A 145 0.92 -12.98 -15.82
CA SER A 145 1.66 -14.09 -16.03
C SER A 145 3.03 -13.90 -16.40
N GLN A 146 3.93 -13.87 -16.62
CA GLN A 146 5.07 -13.92 -16.81
C GLN A 146 5.96 -14.19 -16.58
N THR A 147 6.37 -14.22 -16.67
CA THR A 147 7.32 -14.51 -16.56
C THR A 147 8.30 -14.54 -16.24
N GLN A 148 8.95 -14.43 -16.08
CA GLN A 148 9.85 -14.39 -15.78
C GLN A 148 10.74 -14.53 -15.71
N VAL A 149 11.19 -14.53 -15.66
CA VAL A 149 12.00 -14.57 -15.42
C VAL A 149 12.80 -14.82 -15.30
N VAL A 150 13.13 -14.91 -15.21
CA VAL A 150 13.91 -14.95 -15.08
C VAL A 150 14.24 -14.84 -15.00
#